data_d383fcef2af60ae4524645ce0037151a
#
_entry.id   d383fcef2af60ae4524645ce0037151a
#
_cell.length_a   1.000
_cell.length_b   1.000
_cell.length_c   1.000
_cell.angle_alpha   90.00
_cell.angle_beta   90.00
_cell.angle_gamma   90.00
#
_symmetry.space_group_name_H-M   'P 1'
#
loop_
_entity.id
_entity.type
_entity.pdbx_description
1 polymer ?
#
loop_
_entity_poly.entity_id
_entity_poly.type
_entity_poly.pdbx_seq_one_letter_code
_entity_poly.pdbx_strand_id
1 'polypeptide(L)'
;MKYKLMLVVALLLSSINMLAAGRDSTINVKVSLITCYPGSEIYELYGHTMLRVRYAGVDVVYNYGIFDFDAPNFMYRFVKGDTDYKVVGYSSQYSLLGYENRKVVEQELNLTPQQAAEVANALHVNALPENAVYRYNYIYDNCATRPRDMVEKVLGNTLHYPAMRDTLTFREEMRRYNANYAWQQFGIDLVLGSGIDYELDYREQMFVPMVLMDAFAGASIERRDTIMPLVSATHVLNPGADTGDVLPPTPGWMSPLAVSVAMLLLTVALSVYDIKRRKVSRWFDSLLFGFAGVCGLLIFFLIFISTHAATSPNLNGIWLHPFSLLPAILIWIKKAKRVLYFYHFLNFAVIVLLLVSWPFL
;
A
#
# COMPACT_ATOMS: atom_id res chain seq x y z
N MET A 1 -17.59 29.01 -0.40
CA MET A 1 -17.76 28.61 -1.81
C MET A 1 -17.77 27.08 -2.00
N LYS A 2 -16.97 26.30 -1.29
CA LYS A 2 -16.89 24.82 -1.42
C LYS A 2 -18.23 24.09 -1.17
N TYR A 3 -19.03 24.52 -0.20
CA TYR A 3 -20.32 23.88 0.13
C TYR A 3 -21.43 24.14 -0.93
N LYS A 4 -21.37 25.24 -1.66
CA LYS A 4 -22.36 25.53 -2.70
C LYS A 4 -22.16 24.64 -3.94
N LEU A 5 -20.93 24.27 -4.25
CA LEU A 5 -20.63 23.37 -5.38
C LEU A 5 -21.03 21.93 -5.08
N MET A 6 -20.83 21.46 -3.82
CA MET A 6 -21.31 20.14 -3.37
C MET A 6 -22.83 20.03 -3.40
N LEU A 7 -23.55 21.10 -3.03
CA LEU A 7 -25.03 21.10 -3.03
C LEU A 7 -25.58 21.01 -4.46
N VAL A 8 -24.94 21.66 -5.43
CA VAL A 8 -25.36 21.61 -6.84
C VAL A 8 -25.14 20.22 -7.43
N VAL A 9 -24.04 19.56 -7.10
CA VAL A 9 -23.77 18.18 -7.54
C VAL A 9 -24.77 17.21 -6.89
N ALA A 10 -25.10 17.37 -5.61
CA ALA A 10 -26.09 16.54 -4.91
C ALA A 10 -27.50 16.72 -5.48
N LEU A 11 -27.90 17.95 -5.85
CA LEU A 11 -29.21 18.22 -6.47
C LEU A 11 -29.32 17.69 -7.91
N LEU A 12 -28.23 17.70 -8.68
CA LEU A 12 -28.19 17.13 -10.02
C LEU A 12 -28.25 15.57 -10.00
N LEU A 13 -27.70 14.95 -8.97
CA LEU A 13 -27.70 13.50 -8.83
C LEU A 13 -28.98 12.96 -8.18
N SER A 14 -29.70 13.76 -7.37
CA SER A 14 -31.04 13.40 -6.87
C SER A 14 -32.09 13.33 -7.99
N SER A 15 -31.86 14.02 -9.11
CA SER A 15 -32.72 13.92 -10.31
C SER A 15 -32.60 12.57 -11.03
N ILE A 16 -31.53 11.79 -10.82
CA ILE A 16 -31.38 10.45 -11.42
C ILE A 16 -32.33 9.45 -10.78
N ASN A 17 -32.58 9.53 -9.48
CA ASN A 17 -33.53 8.65 -8.80
C ASN A 17 -34.99 8.90 -9.21
N MET A 18 -35.34 10.10 -9.69
CA MET A 18 -36.67 10.39 -10.25
C MET A 18 -36.84 9.91 -11.70
N LEU A 19 -35.73 9.74 -12.44
CA LEU A 19 -35.75 9.28 -13.84
C LEU A 19 -35.73 7.75 -13.98
N ALA A 20 -35.37 7.01 -12.95
CA ALA A 20 -35.48 5.54 -12.94
C ALA A 20 -36.94 5.06 -12.88
N ALA A 21 -37.90 5.95 -12.65
CA ALA A 21 -39.35 5.62 -12.51
C ALA A 21 -40.18 5.86 -13.77
N GLY A 22 -39.63 6.24 -14.90
CA GLY A 22 -40.47 6.38 -16.09
C GLY A 22 -39.85 7.10 -17.27
N ARG A 23 -39.74 6.39 -18.37
CA ARG A 23 -39.56 6.76 -19.79
C ARG A 23 -38.18 6.78 -20.39
N ASP A 24 -38.02 5.90 -21.37
CA ASP A 24 -37.26 5.90 -22.64
C ASP A 24 -36.47 7.18 -23.02
N SER A 25 -35.55 7.61 -22.21
CA SER A 25 -34.33 8.29 -22.64
C SER A 25 -33.20 7.55 -21.95
N THR A 26 -32.58 6.64 -22.65
CA THR A 26 -31.38 5.91 -22.17
C THR A 26 -30.28 6.95 -21.95
N ILE A 27 -30.18 7.48 -20.74
CA ILE A 27 -29.01 8.28 -20.33
C ILE A 27 -27.83 7.34 -20.51
N ASN A 28 -26.99 7.62 -21.50
CA ASN A 28 -25.81 6.82 -21.79
C ASN A 28 -24.75 7.08 -20.73
N VAL A 29 -24.81 6.32 -19.63
CA VAL A 29 -23.81 6.35 -18.57
C VAL A 29 -22.61 5.54 -19.03
N LYS A 30 -21.42 6.14 -18.98
CA LYS A 30 -20.15 5.45 -19.22
C LYS A 30 -19.36 5.40 -17.93
N VAL A 31 -18.79 4.23 -17.64
CA VAL A 31 -17.89 4.00 -16.51
C VAL A 31 -16.55 3.57 -17.05
N SER A 32 -15.48 4.15 -16.51
CA SER A 32 -14.11 3.81 -16.90
C SER A 32 -13.25 3.61 -15.67
N LEU A 33 -12.31 2.67 -15.75
CA LEU A 33 -11.19 2.56 -14.83
C LEU A 33 -10.09 3.53 -15.29
N ILE A 34 -9.62 4.38 -14.39
CA ILE A 34 -8.44 5.22 -14.62
C ILE A 34 -7.28 4.66 -13.81
N THR A 35 -6.16 4.43 -14.45
CA THR A 35 -4.92 4.01 -13.82
C THR A 35 -3.83 5.04 -14.06
N CYS A 36 -3.31 5.61 -12.97
CA CYS A 36 -2.14 6.47 -12.97
C CYS A 36 -0.90 5.61 -12.70
N TYR A 37 0.08 5.70 -13.59
CA TYR A 37 1.34 4.97 -13.46
C TYR A 37 2.14 5.45 -12.24
N PRO A 38 3.16 4.70 -11.82
CA PRO A 38 4.02 5.08 -10.70
C PRO A 38 4.47 6.55 -10.75
N GLY A 39 4.57 7.17 -9.57
CA GLY A 39 4.99 8.56 -9.39
C GLY A 39 6.30 8.67 -8.61
N SER A 40 6.71 9.91 -8.27
CA SER A 40 8.01 10.21 -7.64
C SER A 40 8.02 9.99 -6.12
N GLU A 41 6.85 9.87 -5.52
CA GLU A 41 6.76 9.69 -4.08
C GLU A 41 6.71 8.21 -3.70
N ILE A 42 7.18 7.90 -2.50
CA ILE A 42 7.26 6.52 -1.98
C ILE A 42 5.92 5.78 -2.06
N TYR A 43 4.83 6.47 -1.72
CA TYR A 43 3.47 5.90 -1.74
C TYR A 43 2.87 5.81 -3.14
N GLU A 44 3.51 6.42 -4.14
CA GLU A 44 3.08 6.41 -5.54
C GLU A 44 3.71 5.30 -6.39
N LEU A 45 4.70 4.58 -5.84
CA LEU A 45 5.46 3.57 -6.60
C LEU A 45 4.61 2.44 -7.18
N TYR A 46 3.45 2.19 -6.60
CA TYR A 46 2.52 1.14 -7.06
C TYR A 46 1.49 1.65 -8.08
N GLY A 47 1.53 2.95 -8.41
CA GLY A 47 0.50 3.59 -9.19
C GLY A 47 -0.73 3.98 -8.38
N HIS A 48 -1.81 4.35 -9.07
CA HIS A 48 -3.07 4.72 -8.44
C HIS A 48 -4.26 4.39 -9.34
N THR A 49 -5.40 4.07 -8.75
CA THR A 49 -6.63 3.70 -9.47
C THR A 49 -7.80 4.57 -9.03
N MET A 50 -8.63 4.97 -10.02
CA MET A 50 -9.86 5.73 -9.81
C MET A 50 -10.95 5.19 -10.75
N LEU A 51 -12.22 5.49 -10.46
CA LEU A 51 -13.33 5.23 -11.37
C LEU A 51 -13.93 6.54 -11.88
N ARG A 52 -14.09 6.64 -13.19
CA ARG A 52 -14.70 7.80 -13.87
C ARG A 52 -16.11 7.46 -14.34
N VAL A 53 -17.04 8.39 -14.11
CA VAL A 53 -18.42 8.29 -14.57
C VAL A 53 -18.74 9.48 -15.44
N ARG A 54 -19.23 9.24 -16.65
CA ARG A 54 -19.65 10.27 -17.61
C ARG A 54 -21.08 10.06 -18.05
N TYR A 55 -21.89 11.11 -18.02
CA TYR A 55 -23.25 11.13 -18.60
C TYR A 55 -23.78 12.57 -18.72
N ALA A 56 -24.52 12.88 -19.78
CA ALA A 56 -25.29 14.12 -19.93
C ALA A 56 -24.57 15.40 -19.45
N GLY A 57 -23.28 15.56 -19.79
CA GLY A 57 -22.44 16.69 -19.39
C GLY A 57 -21.83 16.59 -17.99
N VAL A 58 -22.10 15.53 -17.24
CA VAL A 58 -21.44 15.20 -15.99
C VAL A 58 -20.18 14.36 -16.27
N ASP A 59 -19.06 14.72 -15.65
CA ASP A 59 -17.80 14.04 -15.77
C ASP A 59 -17.08 14.06 -14.41
N VAL A 60 -17.24 12.98 -13.66
CA VAL A 60 -16.78 12.85 -12.28
C VAL A 60 -15.84 11.65 -12.13
N VAL A 61 -14.76 11.87 -11.41
CA VAL A 61 -13.81 10.81 -10.99
C VAL A 61 -13.97 10.57 -9.49
N TYR A 62 -14.21 9.32 -9.14
CA TYR A 62 -14.24 8.82 -7.75
C TYR A 62 -12.86 8.32 -7.37
N ASN A 63 -12.23 9.03 -6.43
CA ASN A 63 -10.88 8.80 -5.98
C ASN A 63 -10.90 8.24 -4.54
N TYR A 64 -10.32 7.06 -4.36
CA TYR A 64 -10.21 6.36 -3.08
C TYR A 64 -8.84 6.58 -2.45
N GLY A 65 -8.77 6.56 -1.13
CA GLY A 65 -7.50 6.69 -0.41
C GLY A 65 -7.09 8.15 -0.15
N ILE A 66 -8.02 9.08 -0.22
CA ILE A 66 -7.75 10.48 0.11
C ILE A 66 -7.68 10.64 1.62
N PHE A 67 -6.61 11.24 2.11
CA PHE A 67 -6.37 11.51 3.52
C PHE A 67 -5.82 12.92 3.74
N ASP A 68 -5.74 13.33 5.00
CA ASP A 68 -5.30 14.67 5.40
C ASP A 68 -4.04 14.53 6.30
N PHE A 69 -2.90 14.99 5.79
CA PHE A 69 -1.64 15.02 6.55
C PHE A 69 -1.68 15.98 7.75
N ASP A 70 -2.52 17.01 7.70
CA ASP A 70 -2.66 18.02 8.76
C ASP A 70 -3.63 17.58 9.85
N ALA A 71 -4.23 16.38 9.72
CA ALA A 71 -5.12 15.82 10.74
C ALA A 71 -4.38 15.65 12.08
N PRO A 72 -5.03 15.94 13.23
CA PRO A 72 -4.41 15.81 14.54
C PRO A 72 -3.83 14.42 14.79
N ASN A 73 -2.57 14.36 15.24
CA ASN A 73 -1.85 13.12 15.50
C ASN A 73 -1.74 12.17 14.30
N PHE A 74 -1.72 12.71 13.07
CA PHE A 74 -1.71 11.92 11.85
C PHE A 74 -0.65 10.80 11.88
N MET A 75 0.62 11.10 12.18
CA MET A 75 1.70 10.11 12.19
C MET A 75 1.45 8.96 13.19
N TYR A 76 0.96 9.28 14.38
CA TYR A 76 0.60 8.26 15.37
C TYR A 76 -0.54 7.38 14.88
N ARG A 77 -1.61 7.99 14.37
CA ARG A 77 -2.78 7.28 13.84
C ARG A 77 -2.41 6.43 12.62
N PHE A 78 -1.54 6.96 11.76
CA PHE A 78 -1.04 6.24 10.59
C PHE A 78 -0.27 4.97 10.99
N VAL A 79 0.70 5.07 11.90
CA VAL A 79 1.46 3.90 12.38
C VAL A 79 0.58 2.93 13.15
N LYS A 80 -0.42 3.43 13.86
CA LYS A 80 -1.40 2.60 14.57
C LYS A 80 -2.39 1.91 13.62
N GLY A 81 -2.61 2.43 12.41
CA GLY A 81 -3.58 1.89 11.46
C GLY A 81 -5.01 2.37 11.71
N ASP A 82 -5.19 3.53 12.36
CA ASP A 82 -6.51 4.11 12.62
C ASP A 82 -6.74 5.47 11.94
N THR A 83 -5.94 5.78 10.92
CA THR A 83 -6.13 6.95 10.08
C THR A 83 -7.39 6.80 9.21
N ASP A 84 -8.20 7.86 9.17
CA ASP A 84 -9.38 7.92 8.32
C ASP A 84 -8.97 8.33 6.90
N TYR A 85 -9.39 7.53 5.96
CA TYR A 85 -9.30 7.79 4.52
C TYR A 85 -10.69 8.04 3.97
N LYS A 86 -10.77 8.68 2.80
CA LYS A 86 -12.04 9.02 2.17
C LYS A 86 -12.06 8.61 0.71
N VAL A 87 -13.26 8.32 0.23
CA VAL A 87 -13.59 8.41 -1.18
C VAL A 87 -14.15 9.80 -1.47
N VAL A 88 -13.72 10.41 -2.56
CA VAL A 88 -14.21 11.71 -3.01
C VAL A 88 -14.57 11.66 -4.49
N GLY A 89 -15.66 12.35 -4.87
CA GLY A 89 -16.05 12.56 -6.27
C GLY A 89 -15.76 14.00 -6.68
N TYR A 90 -14.84 14.20 -7.60
CA TYR A 90 -14.51 15.50 -8.16
C TYR A 90 -14.63 15.49 -9.69
N SER A 91 -14.70 16.67 -10.31
CA SER A 91 -14.61 16.75 -11.77
C SER A 91 -13.34 16.08 -12.28
N SER A 92 -13.40 15.44 -13.44
CA SER A 92 -12.22 14.76 -14.01
C SER A 92 -11.06 15.73 -14.22
N GLN A 93 -11.34 16.96 -14.64
CA GLN A 93 -10.32 17.98 -14.79
C GLN A 93 -9.56 18.24 -13.47
N TYR A 94 -10.28 18.37 -12.36
CA TYR A 94 -9.65 18.61 -11.05
C TYR A 94 -8.88 17.37 -10.55
N SER A 95 -9.47 16.19 -10.72
CA SER A 95 -8.88 14.93 -10.24
C SER A 95 -7.58 14.58 -10.97
N LEU A 96 -7.44 14.95 -12.25
CA LEU A 96 -6.27 14.63 -13.06
C LEU A 96 -5.13 15.66 -12.95
N LEU A 97 -5.36 16.84 -12.39
CA LEU A 97 -4.32 17.86 -12.19
C LEU A 97 -3.13 17.35 -11.37
N GLY A 98 -3.37 16.50 -10.40
CA GLY A 98 -2.29 15.89 -9.57
C GLY A 98 -1.42 14.85 -10.29
N TYR A 99 -1.75 14.52 -11.53
CA TYR A 99 -1.08 13.44 -12.28
C TYR A 99 -0.49 13.92 -13.62
N GLU A 100 -0.25 15.21 -13.78
CA GLU A 100 0.22 15.83 -15.05
C GLU A 100 1.58 15.26 -15.52
N ASN A 101 2.45 14.87 -14.59
CA ASN A 101 3.77 14.32 -14.89
C ASN A 101 3.78 12.78 -14.98
N ARG A 102 2.62 12.14 -14.85
CA ARG A 102 2.49 10.68 -14.83
C ARG A 102 1.69 10.21 -16.03
N LYS A 103 2.02 9.04 -16.56
CA LYS A 103 1.18 8.40 -17.55
C LYS A 103 -0.17 8.02 -16.92
N VAL A 104 -1.26 8.41 -17.57
CA VAL A 104 -2.62 8.11 -17.14
C VAL A 104 -3.35 7.39 -18.26
N VAL A 105 -3.89 6.22 -17.94
CA VAL A 105 -4.63 5.36 -18.86
C VAL A 105 -6.08 5.25 -18.41
N GLU A 106 -7.02 5.39 -19.34
CA GLU A 106 -8.45 5.16 -19.14
C GLU A 106 -8.87 3.89 -19.88
N GLN A 107 -9.53 2.98 -19.19
CA GLN A 107 -10.16 1.78 -19.74
C GLN A 107 -11.68 1.92 -19.64
N GLU A 108 -12.35 2.16 -20.77
CA GLU A 108 -13.82 2.26 -20.82
C GLU A 108 -14.42 0.86 -20.65
N LEU A 109 -15.32 0.69 -19.66
CA LEU A 109 -15.92 -0.59 -19.33
C LEU A 109 -17.14 -0.88 -20.22
N ASN A 110 -17.22 -2.10 -20.73
CA ASN A 110 -18.28 -2.58 -21.60
C ASN A 110 -19.53 -2.99 -20.79
N LEU A 111 -20.11 -2.05 -20.07
CA LEU A 111 -21.30 -2.25 -19.24
C LEU A 111 -22.58 -2.01 -20.04
N THR A 112 -23.65 -2.71 -19.68
CA THR A 112 -24.99 -2.32 -20.14
C THR A 112 -25.38 -0.98 -19.52
N PRO A 113 -26.34 -0.23 -20.11
CA PRO A 113 -26.83 1.02 -19.51
C PRO A 113 -27.29 0.86 -18.06
N GLN A 114 -27.93 -0.28 -17.75
CA GLN A 114 -28.37 -0.60 -16.40
C GLN A 114 -27.19 -0.82 -15.45
N GLN A 115 -26.22 -1.69 -15.84
CA GLN A 115 -25.00 -1.95 -15.04
C GLN A 115 -24.19 -0.67 -14.82
N ALA A 116 -24.03 0.17 -15.85
CA ALA A 116 -23.33 1.44 -15.73
C ALA A 116 -24.02 2.38 -14.75
N ALA A 117 -25.35 2.46 -14.77
CA ALA A 117 -26.13 3.23 -13.82
C ALA A 117 -26.02 2.69 -12.40
N GLU A 118 -26.01 1.37 -12.21
CA GLU A 118 -25.83 0.72 -10.91
C GLU A 118 -24.45 1.01 -10.32
N VAL A 119 -23.37 0.91 -11.12
CA VAL A 119 -22.00 1.28 -10.67
C VAL A 119 -21.94 2.76 -10.31
N ALA A 120 -22.47 3.64 -11.17
CA ALA A 120 -22.50 5.10 -10.92
C ALA A 120 -23.24 5.44 -9.63
N ASN A 121 -24.40 4.82 -9.40
CA ASN A 121 -25.16 5.02 -8.17
C ASN A 121 -24.40 4.48 -6.93
N ALA A 122 -23.80 3.31 -7.03
CA ALA A 122 -23.00 2.74 -5.93
C ALA A 122 -21.82 3.66 -5.55
N LEU A 123 -21.12 4.21 -6.54
CA LEU A 123 -20.04 5.17 -6.33
C LEU A 123 -20.53 6.47 -5.68
N HIS A 124 -21.68 6.98 -6.17
CA HIS A 124 -22.29 8.18 -5.60
C HIS A 124 -22.65 7.95 -4.13
N VAL A 125 -23.38 6.89 -3.83
CA VAL A 125 -23.78 6.54 -2.44
C VAL A 125 -22.55 6.36 -1.55
N ASN A 126 -21.49 5.72 -2.05
CA ASN A 126 -20.25 5.53 -1.28
C ASN A 126 -19.53 6.86 -1.01
N ALA A 127 -19.63 7.86 -1.90
CA ALA A 127 -19.02 9.16 -1.72
C ALA A 127 -19.85 10.15 -0.89
N LEU A 128 -21.04 9.78 -0.41
CA LEU A 128 -21.80 10.61 0.52
C LEU A 128 -21.05 10.76 1.85
N PRO A 129 -21.15 11.91 2.52
CA PRO A 129 -20.40 12.20 3.75
C PRO A 129 -20.49 11.11 4.83
N GLU A 130 -21.66 10.49 4.96
CA GLU A 130 -21.92 9.41 5.91
C GLU A 130 -21.28 8.07 5.54
N ASN A 131 -20.93 7.86 4.29
CA ASN A 131 -20.37 6.61 3.76
C ASN A 131 -18.92 6.75 3.28
N ALA A 132 -18.43 7.98 3.11
CA ALA A 132 -17.17 8.25 2.43
C ALA A 132 -15.93 7.84 3.23
N VAL A 133 -16.03 7.86 4.56
CA VAL A 133 -14.89 7.59 5.46
C VAL A 133 -14.72 6.10 5.70
N TYR A 134 -13.48 5.61 5.58
CA TYR A 134 -13.15 4.21 5.83
C TYR A 134 -11.73 4.04 6.37
N ARG A 135 -11.45 2.84 6.89
CA ARG A 135 -10.09 2.44 7.31
C ARG A 135 -9.35 1.87 6.12
N TYR A 136 -8.33 2.57 5.71
CA TYR A 136 -7.49 2.11 4.62
C TYR A 136 -6.59 0.95 5.06
N ASN A 137 -6.48 -0.05 4.20
CA ASN A 137 -5.52 -1.13 4.35
C ASN A 137 -4.76 -1.28 3.03
N TYR A 138 -3.45 -1.13 3.07
CA TYR A 138 -2.60 -1.13 1.87
C TYR A 138 -2.74 -2.36 0.99
N ILE A 139 -3.14 -3.49 1.57
CA ILE A 139 -3.25 -4.78 0.90
C ILE A 139 -4.72 -5.12 0.61
N TYR A 140 -5.57 -5.03 1.63
CA TYR A 140 -6.92 -5.58 1.57
C TYR A 140 -8.01 -4.58 1.23
N ASP A 141 -7.80 -3.27 1.47
CA ASP A 141 -8.82 -2.23 1.29
C ASP A 141 -8.19 -0.90 0.87
N ASN A 142 -7.83 -0.77 -0.42
CA ASN A 142 -7.04 0.33 -0.95
C ASN A 142 -7.66 0.97 -2.21
N CYS A 143 -6.90 1.85 -2.88
CA CYS A 143 -7.33 2.55 -4.09
C CYS A 143 -7.54 1.63 -5.31
N ALA A 144 -7.05 0.41 -5.31
CA ALA A 144 -7.27 -0.57 -6.38
C ALA A 144 -8.40 -1.55 -6.02
N THR A 145 -8.39 -2.09 -4.79
CA THR A 145 -9.37 -3.09 -4.37
C THR A 145 -10.78 -2.54 -4.34
N ARG A 146 -10.99 -1.29 -3.88
CA ARG A 146 -12.33 -0.68 -3.82
C ARG A 146 -12.95 -0.43 -5.20
N PRO A 147 -12.26 0.17 -6.17
CA PRO A 147 -12.76 0.23 -7.55
C PRO A 147 -13.09 -1.13 -8.15
N ARG A 148 -12.24 -2.13 -7.96
CA ARG A 148 -12.49 -3.51 -8.37
C ARG A 148 -13.81 -4.02 -7.78
N ASP A 149 -13.94 -3.93 -6.46
CA ASP A 149 -15.09 -4.45 -5.72
C ASP A 149 -16.41 -3.76 -6.13
N MET A 150 -16.37 -2.48 -6.49
CA MET A 150 -17.54 -1.76 -7.02
C MET A 150 -18.02 -2.33 -8.36
N VAL A 151 -17.09 -2.68 -9.24
CA VAL A 151 -17.40 -3.29 -10.54
C VAL A 151 -17.83 -4.74 -10.36
N GLU A 152 -17.11 -5.52 -9.57
CA GLU A 152 -17.45 -6.91 -9.25
C GLU A 152 -18.83 -7.06 -8.63
N LYS A 153 -19.21 -6.16 -7.75
CA LYS A 153 -20.53 -6.17 -7.08
C LYS A 153 -21.69 -6.09 -8.08
N VAL A 154 -21.52 -5.35 -9.17
CA VAL A 154 -22.56 -5.18 -10.19
C VAL A 154 -22.54 -6.31 -11.23
N LEU A 155 -21.35 -6.76 -11.60
CA LEU A 155 -21.21 -7.82 -12.63
C LEU A 155 -21.40 -9.23 -12.06
N GLY A 156 -21.06 -9.44 -10.79
CA GLY A 156 -21.19 -10.73 -10.13
C GLY A 156 -20.51 -11.87 -10.88
N ASN A 157 -21.19 -13.00 -11.00
CA ASN A 157 -20.68 -14.21 -11.62
C ASN A 157 -20.51 -14.12 -13.16
N THR A 158 -20.91 -13.01 -13.78
CA THR A 158 -20.73 -12.80 -15.22
C THR A 158 -19.35 -12.29 -15.58
N LEU A 159 -18.56 -11.84 -14.58
CA LEU A 159 -17.20 -11.35 -14.77
C LEU A 159 -16.21 -12.50 -14.62
N HIS A 160 -15.36 -12.67 -15.62
CA HIS A 160 -14.32 -13.68 -15.66
C HIS A 160 -12.96 -13.03 -15.89
N TYR A 161 -12.04 -13.24 -14.97
CA TYR A 161 -10.65 -12.80 -15.11
C TYR A 161 -9.82 -13.82 -15.89
N PRO A 162 -8.76 -13.38 -16.56
CA PRO A 162 -7.85 -14.32 -17.23
C PRO A 162 -7.16 -15.24 -16.21
N ALA A 163 -6.57 -16.32 -16.70
CA ALA A 163 -5.77 -17.20 -15.87
C ALA A 163 -4.58 -16.43 -15.24
N MET A 164 -4.30 -16.73 -13.99
CA MET A 164 -3.15 -16.18 -13.27
C MET A 164 -1.85 -16.58 -14.00
N ARG A 165 -0.91 -15.63 -14.09
CA ARG A 165 0.38 -15.86 -14.76
C ARG A 165 1.46 -16.35 -13.81
N ASP A 166 1.49 -15.81 -12.59
CA ASP A 166 2.54 -16.05 -11.60
C ASP A 166 1.92 -16.30 -10.22
N THR A 167 2.46 -17.25 -9.49
CA THR A 167 2.15 -17.47 -8.08
C THR A 167 3.09 -16.62 -7.25
N LEU A 168 2.58 -15.62 -6.55
CA LEU A 168 3.35 -14.65 -5.77
C LEU A 168 2.69 -14.43 -4.42
N THR A 169 3.50 -14.07 -3.43
CA THR A 169 3.02 -13.51 -2.17
C THR A 169 2.82 -11.99 -2.28
N PHE A 170 2.11 -11.37 -1.32
CA PHE A 170 2.01 -9.90 -1.26
C PHE A 170 3.39 -9.24 -1.22
N ARG A 171 4.32 -9.81 -0.46
CA ARG A 171 5.67 -9.29 -0.33
C ARG A 171 6.45 -9.36 -1.64
N GLU A 172 6.34 -10.46 -2.38
CA GLU A 172 7.00 -10.62 -3.68
C GLU A 172 6.42 -9.68 -4.73
N GLU A 173 5.10 -9.49 -4.74
CA GLU A 173 4.48 -8.50 -5.62
C GLU A 173 4.97 -7.09 -5.30
N MET A 174 5.02 -6.69 -4.03
CA MET A 174 5.57 -5.38 -3.64
C MET A 174 7.04 -5.23 -4.04
N ARG A 175 7.85 -6.27 -3.96
CA ARG A 175 9.28 -6.23 -4.35
C ARG A 175 9.48 -5.90 -5.83
N ARG A 176 8.56 -6.27 -6.71
CA ARG A 176 8.63 -5.91 -8.14
C ARG A 176 8.66 -4.39 -8.34
N TYR A 177 7.88 -3.66 -7.55
CA TYR A 177 7.80 -2.19 -7.64
C TYR A 177 8.91 -1.49 -6.85
N ASN A 178 9.50 -2.14 -5.86
CA ASN A 178 10.58 -1.60 -5.05
C ASN A 178 11.98 -2.06 -5.47
N ALA A 179 12.12 -2.79 -6.58
CA ALA A 179 13.39 -3.43 -6.98
C ALA A 179 14.58 -2.46 -7.02
N ASN A 180 14.34 -1.20 -7.43
CA ASN A 180 15.37 -0.16 -7.51
C ASN A 180 15.55 0.63 -6.19
N TYR A 181 14.71 0.38 -5.18
CA TYR A 181 14.62 1.18 -3.94
C TYR A 181 14.91 0.31 -2.73
N ALA A 182 16.15 -0.14 -2.60
CA ALA A 182 16.56 -1.16 -1.63
C ALA A 182 16.24 -0.79 -0.18
N TRP A 183 16.31 0.49 0.21
CA TRP A 183 15.97 0.93 1.57
C TRP A 183 14.48 0.88 1.86
N GLN A 184 13.65 1.18 0.86
CA GLN A 184 12.21 1.05 0.99
C GLN A 184 11.81 -0.41 1.12
N GLN A 185 12.34 -1.26 0.24
CA GLN A 185 12.10 -2.70 0.33
C GLN A 185 12.54 -3.25 1.69
N PHE A 186 13.72 -2.85 2.18
CA PHE A 186 14.22 -3.25 3.50
C PHE A 186 13.26 -2.79 4.62
N GLY A 187 12.77 -1.54 4.55
CA GLY A 187 11.80 -1.02 5.52
C GLY A 187 10.48 -1.80 5.51
N ILE A 188 9.96 -2.11 4.31
CA ILE A 188 8.76 -2.93 4.13
C ILE A 188 8.97 -4.35 4.71
N ASP A 189 10.09 -5.00 4.36
CA ASP A 189 10.42 -6.33 4.86
C ASP A 189 10.60 -6.36 6.39
N LEU A 190 11.04 -5.24 6.98
CA LEU A 190 11.20 -5.13 8.42
C LEU A 190 9.88 -4.99 9.18
N VAL A 191 8.95 -4.18 8.65
CA VAL A 191 7.70 -3.83 9.33
C VAL A 191 6.55 -4.81 9.04
N LEU A 192 6.55 -5.45 7.88
CA LEU A 192 5.52 -6.42 7.52
C LEU A 192 5.83 -7.80 8.09
N GLY A 193 4.81 -8.41 8.66
CA GLY A 193 4.86 -9.76 9.23
C GLY A 193 4.75 -10.88 8.19
N SER A 194 4.90 -12.12 8.65
CA SER A 194 4.78 -13.31 7.80
C SER A 194 3.32 -13.65 7.42
N GLY A 195 2.34 -12.99 8.02
CA GLY A 195 0.93 -13.19 7.67
C GLY A 195 0.55 -12.82 6.23
N ILE A 196 1.46 -12.17 5.49
CA ILE A 196 1.29 -11.81 4.08
C ILE A 196 2.14 -12.66 3.12
N ASP A 197 2.84 -13.67 3.64
CA ASP A 197 3.77 -14.51 2.87
C ASP A 197 3.12 -15.83 2.42
N TYR A 198 1.83 -15.78 2.03
CA TYR A 198 1.11 -16.87 1.39
C TYR A 198 0.91 -16.59 -0.10
N GLU A 199 0.69 -17.64 -0.88
CA GLU A 199 0.43 -17.55 -2.32
C GLU A 199 -0.91 -16.86 -2.58
N LEU A 200 -0.87 -15.76 -3.32
CA LEU A 200 -2.06 -14.98 -3.68
C LEU A 200 -2.85 -15.63 -4.81
N ASP A 201 -4.15 -15.58 -4.73
CA ASP A 201 -4.99 -15.74 -5.90
C ASP A 201 -4.90 -14.50 -6.81
N TYR A 202 -5.45 -14.62 -8.04
CA TYR A 202 -5.36 -13.52 -8.99
C TYR A 202 -6.15 -12.29 -8.55
N ARG A 203 -7.23 -12.48 -7.80
CA ARG A 203 -8.02 -11.38 -7.26
C ARG A 203 -7.26 -10.63 -6.18
N GLU A 204 -6.53 -11.33 -5.33
CA GLU A 204 -5.69 -10.74 -4.31
C GLU A 204 -4.53 -9.93 -4.91
N GLN A 205 -3.91 -10.40 -6.00
CA GLN A 205 -2.85 -9.65 -6.71
C GLN A 205 -3.33 -8.29 -7.25
N MET A 206 -4.62 -8.12 -7.50
CA MET A 206 -5.20 -6.84 -7.94
C MET A 206 -5.20 -5.74 -6.86
N PHE A 207 -4.57 -5.95 -5.69
CA PHE A 207 -4.33 -4.86 -4.75
C PHE A 207 -3.37 -3.81 -5.32
N VAL A 208 -2.60 -4.16 -6.35
CA VAL A 208 -1.73 -3.23 -7.07
C VAL A 208 -2.49 -2.64 -8.26
N PRO A 209 -2.53 -1.29 -8.39
CA PRO A 209 -3.20 -0.60 -9.50
C PRO A 209 -2.82 -1.09 -10.89
N MET A 210 -1.55 -1.38 -11.13
CA MET A 210 -1.07 -1.85 -12.43
C MET A 210 -1.57 -3.26 -12.74
N VAL A 211 -1.60 -4.15 -11.74
CA VAL A 211 -2.14 -5.51 -11.89
C VAL A 211 -3.64 -5.47 -12.14
N LEU A 212 -4.37 -4.59 -11.45
CA LEU A 212 -5.80 -4.40 -11.69
C LEU A 212 -6.08 -3.92 -13.12
N MET A 213 -5.29 -2.97 -13.62
CA MET A 213 -5.39 -2.49 -15.00
C MET A 213 -5.23 -3.63 -16.01
N ASP A 214 -4.21 -4.47 -15.83
CA ASP A 214 -3.94 -5.61 -16.70
C ASP A 214 -5.01 -6.70 -16.59
N ALA A 215 -5.50 -6.96 -15.38
CA ALA A 215 -6.58 -7.90 -15.12
C ALA A 215 -7.87 -7.47 -15.83
N PHE A 216 -8.23 -6.18 -15.76
CA PHE A 216 -9.42 -5.65 -16.45
C PHE A 216 -9.25 -5.68 -17.96
N ALA A 217 -8.04 -5.39 -18.49
CA ALA A 217 -7.76 -5.49 -19.92
C ALA A 217 -7.97 -6.91 -20.47
N GLY A 218 -7.64 -7.93 -19.67
CA GLY A 218 -7.79 -9.34 -20.05
C GLY A 218 -9.12 -9.97 -19.61
N ALA A 219 -9.94 -9.26 -18.83
CA ALA A 219 -11.20 -9.80 -18.32
C ALA A 219 -12.29 -9.83 -19.39
N SER A 220 -13.22 -10.76 -19.21
CA SER A 220 -14.41 -10.92 -20.06
C SER A 220 -15.70 -10.92 -19.24
N ILE A 221 -16.80 -10.57 -19.90
CA ILE A 221 -18.14 -10.54 -19.33
C ILE A 221 -19.02 -11.51 -20.15
N GLU A 222 -19.72 -12.38 -19.45
CA GLU A 222 -20.74 -13.22 -20.07
C GLU A 222 -22.06 -12.46 -20.17
N ARG A 223 -22.63 -12.41 -21.38
CA ARG A 223 -23.90 -11.72 -21.66
C ARG A 223 -24.73 -12.55 -22.63
N ARG A 224 -25.83 -13.16 -22.14
CA ARG A 224 -26.74 -13.95 -22.98
C ARG A 224 -26.00 -14.91 -23.92
N ASP A 225 -25.24 -15.83 -23.41
CA ASP A 225 -24.45 -16.83 -24.15
C ASP A 225 -23.31 -16.26 -25.04
N THR A 226 -23.00 -14.97 -24.87
CA THR A 226 -21.89 -14.34 -25.61
C THR A 226 -20.83 -13.84 -24.58
N ILE A 227 -19.59 -14.20 -24.83
CA ILE A 227 -18.44 -13.70 -24.07
C ILE A 227 -17.91 -12.44 -24.76
N MET A 228 -17.80 -11.35 -24.03
CA MET A 228 -17.33 -10.05 -24.51
C MET A 228 -16.20 -9.54 -23.61
N PRO A 229 -15.24 -8.75 -24.14
CA PRO A 229 -14.23 -8.13 -23.29
C PRO A 229 -14.86 -7.15 -22.28
N LEU A 230 -14.34 -7.13 -21.06
CA LEU A 230 -14.74 -6.15 -20.03
C LEU A 230 -14.40 -4.72 -20.48
N VAL A 231 -13.24 -4.52 -21.09
CA VAL A 231 -12.77 -3.22 -21.58
C VAL A 231 -13.12 -3.09 -23.06
N SER A 232 -13.94 -2.10 -23.41
CA SER A 232 -14.36 -1.79 -24.78
C SER A 232 -13.34 -0.93 -25.53
N ALA A 233 -12.65 -0.03 -24.81
CA ALA A 233 -11.64 0.87 -25.37
C ALA A 233 -10.64 1.28 -24.29
N THR A 234 -9.39 1.52 -24.74
CA THR A 234 -8.32 2.03 -23.87
C THR A 234 -7.77 3.33 -24.45
N HIS A 235 -7.70 4.35 -23.64
CA HIS A 235 -7.23 5.68 -24.02
C HIS A 235 -6.09 6.13 -23.12
N VAL A 236 -5.06 6.73 -23.70
CA VAL A 236 -4.01 7.43 -22.93
C VAL A 236 -4.46 8.86 -22.74
N LEU A 237 -4.88 9.22 -21.52
CA LEU A 237 -5.33 10.57 -21.17
C LEU A 237 -4.15 11.52 -21.02
N ASN A 238 -3.06 11.02 -20.46
CA ASN A 238 -1.80 11.74 -20.34
C ASN A 238 -0.66 10.75 -20.67
N PRO A 239 0.19 11.04 -21.67
CA PRO A 239 1.33 10.18 -21.94
C PRO A 239 2.38 10.22 -20.82
N GLY A 240 2.42 11.32 -20.03
CA GLY A 240 3.37 11.50 -18.95
C GLY A 240 4.83 11.47 -19.44
N ALA A 241 5.76 11.52 -18.51
CA ALA A 241 7.10 11.02 -18.76
C ALA A 241 7.03 9.50 -18.64
N ASP A 242 7.52 8.78 -19.64
CA ASP A 242 7.72 7.32 -19.54
C ASP A 242 8.93 7.07 -18.64
N THR A 243 8.80 7.47 -17.39
CA THR A 243 9.86 7.42 -16.39
C THR A 243 9.80 6.05 -15.76
N GLY A 244 10.56 5.12 -16.32
CA GLY A 244 10.72 3.80 -15.74
C GLY A 244 11.27 3.86 -14.31
N ASP A 245 12.06 4.91 -13.98
CA ASP A 245 12.61 5.15 -12.65
C ASP A 245 12.28 6.57 -12.22
N VAL A 246 11.27 6.70 -11.40
CA VAL A 246 10.77 8.00 -10.95
C VAL A 246 11.65 8.59 -9.84
N LEU A 247 12.26 7.74 -9.03
CA LEU A 247 13.29 8.08 -8.04
C LEU A 247 14.63 7.51 -8.49
N PRO A 248 15.76 8.17 -8.17
CA PRO A 248 17.07 7.58 -8.46
C PRO A 248 17.22 6.24 -7.71
N PRO A 249 17.67 5.18 -8.40
CA PRO A 249 17.85 3.88 -7.77
C PRO A 249 18.90 3.95 -6.65
N THR A 250 18.72 3.12 -5.60
CA THR A 250 19.68 3.04 -4.51
C THR A 250 21.04 2.54 -5.03
N PRO A 251 22.14 3.33 -4.93
CA PRO A 251 23.46 2.84 -5.33
C PRO A 251 23.84 1.58 -4.56
N GLY A 252 24.43 0.59 -5.22
CA GLY A 252 24.75 -0.70 -4.61
C GLY A 252 25.60 -0.61 -3.34
N TRP A 253 26.55 0.34 -3.31
CA TRP A 253 27.40 0.59 -2.12
C TRP A 253 26.67 1.25 -0.95
N MET A 254 25.49 1.83 -1.18
CA MET A 254 24.59 2.37 -0.17
C MET A 254 23.41 1.44 0.12
N SER A 255 23.39 0.24 -0.44
CA SER A 255 22.30 -0.71 -0.16
C SER A 255 22.29 -1.14 1.32
N PRO A 256 21.14 -1.56 1.87
CA PRO A 256 21.07 -2.09 3.23
C PRO A 256 22.09 -3.20 3.51
N LEU A 257 22.33 -4.07 2.53
CA LEU A 257 23.34 -5.12 2.63
C LEU A 257 24.75 -4.54 2.76
N ALA A 258 25.13 -3.61 1.89
CA ALA A 258 26.48 -2.99 1.93
C ALA A 258 26.70 -2.25 3.26
N VAL A 259 25.70 -1.49 3.73
CA VAL A 259 25.75 -0.79 5.02
C VAL A 259 25.83 -1.79 6.19
N SER A 260 25.07 -2.89 6.14
CA SER A 260 25.13 -3.94 7.18
C SER A 260 26.50 -4.61 7.22
N VAL A 261 27.10 -4.92 6.07
CA VAL A 261 28.47 -5.46 5.98
C VAL A 261 29.50 -4.48 6.54
N ALA A 262 29.40 -3.19 6.18
CA ALA A 262 30.28 -2.17 6.72
C ALA A 262 30.16 -2.04 8.25
N MET A 263 28.93 -2.07 8.78
CA MET A 263 28.70 -2.08 10.24
C MET A 263 29.24 -3.33 10.92
N LEU A 264 29.12 -4.51 10.30
CA LEU A 264 29.72 -5.73 10.81
C LEU A 264 31.25 -5.62 10.88
N LEU A 265 31.89 -5.16 9.80
CA LEU A 265 33.35 -4.97 9.76
C LEU A 265 33.82 -3.96 10.81
N LEU A 266 33.11 -2.85 10.98
CA LEU A 266 33.38 -1.87 12.03
C LEU A 266 33.26 -2.50 13.42
N THR A 267 32.20 -3.26 13.68
CA THR A 267 31.97 -3.93 14.95
C THR A 267 33.11 -4.93 15.25
N VAL A 268 33.51 -5.73 14.25
CA VAL A 268 34.64 -6.67 14.39
C VAL A 268 35.95 -5.91 14.67
N ALA A 269 36.23 -4.85 13.94
CA ALA A 269 37.45 -4.06 14.10
C ALA A 269 37.51 -3.43 15.52
N LEU A 270 36.40 -2.84 15.99
CA LEU A 270 36.33 -2.29 17.35
C LEU A 270 36.46 -3.38 18.41
N SER A 271 35.84 -4.53 18.22
CA SER A 271 35.96 -5.67 19.14
C SER A 271 37.42 -6.16 19.25
N VAL A 272 38.11 -6.31 18.12
CA VAL A 272 39.53 -6.68 18.10
C VAL A 272 40.41 -5.61 18.78
N TYR A 273 40.12 -4.33 18.51
CA TYR A 273 40.82 -3.22 19.18
C TYR A 273 40.61 -3.26 20.70
N ASP A 274 39.37 -3.44 21.15
CA ASP A 274 39.00 -3.49 22.58
C ASP A 274 39.68 -4.67 23.30
N ILE A 275 39.69 -5.86 22.68
CA ILE A 275 40.38 -7.03 23.21
C ILE A 275 41.89 -6.74 23.37
N LYS A 276 42.54 -6.19 22.33
CA LYS A 276 43.97 -5.85 22.37
C LYS A 276 44.29 -4.80 23.43
N ARG A 277 43.40 -3.84 23.63
CA ARG A 277 43.55 -2.73 24.60
C ARG A 277 43.02 -3.05 25.99
N ARG A 278 42.38 -4.22 26.17
CA ARG A 278 41.66 -4.59 27.40
C ARG A 278 40.67 -3.52 27.88
N LYS A 279 39.94 -2.93 26.92
CA LYS A 279 38.95 -1.86 27.14
C LYS A 279 37.64 -2.27 26.45
N VAL A 280 36.59 -1.48 26.67
CA VAL A 280 35.28 -1.65 26.02
C VAL A 280 34.86 -0.30 25.46
N SER A 281 34.56 -0.24 24.17
CA SER A 281 34.05 0.96 23.48
C SER A 281 32.58 1.16 23.77
N ARG A 282 32.25 1.48 25.03
CA ARG A 282 30.88 1.53 25.57
C ARG A 282 29.95 2.43 24.78
N TRP A 283 30.46 3.53 24.25
CA TRP A 283 29.65 4.47 23.49
C TRP A 283 29.13 3.85 22.20
N PHE A 284 29.96 3.05 21.50
CA PHE A 284 29.57 2.35 20.29
C PHE A 284 28.51 1.31 20.57
N ASP A 285 28.73 0.44 21.57
CA ASP A 285 27.75 -0.55 21.99
C ASP A 285 26.45 0.11 22.44
N SER A 286 26.54 1.24 23.20
CA SER A 286 25.36 1.98 23.65
C SER A 286 24.55 2.54 22.49
N LEU A 287 25.20 3.08 21.45
CA LEU A 287 24.52 3.58 20.25
C LEU A 287 23.88 2.43 19.45
N LEU A 288 24.63 1.35 19.22
CA LEU A 288 24.16 0.21 18.46
C LEU A 288 22.92 -0.44 19.09
N PHE A 289 23.02 -0.77 20.38
CA PHE A 289 21.91 -1.38 21.12
C PHE A 289 20.77 -0.38 21.36
N GLY A 290 21.08 0.91 21.54
CA GLY A 290 20.09 1.99 21.65
C GLY A 290 19.26 2.11 20.37
N PHE A 291 19.91 2.15 19.22
CA PHE A 291 19.23 2.19 17.93
C PHE A 291 18.38 0.92 17.69
N ALA A 292 18.96 -0.26 17.92
CA ALA A 292 18.24 -1.52 17.81
C ALA A 292 17.01 -1.56 18.75
N GLY A 293 17.15 -1.05 19.96
CA GLY A 293 16.05 -0.99 20.93
C GLY A 293 14.93 -0.02 20.55
N VAL A 294 15.27 1.14 19.96
CA VAL A 294 14.26 2.09 19.44
C VAL A 294 13.52 1.47 18.24
N CYS A 295 14.23 0.85 17.31
CA CYS A 295 13.59 0.09 16.23
C CYS A 295 12.73 -1.04 16.79
N GLY A 296 13.20 -1.74 17.83
CA GLY A 296 12.46 -2.77 18.53
C GLY A 296 11.17 -2.27 19.20
N LEU A 297 11.15 -1.04 19.73
CA LEU A 297 9.92 -0.40 20.21
C LEU A 297 8.90 -0.20 19.07
N LEU A 298 9.37 0.22 17.89
CA LEU A 298 8.50 0.37 16.73
C LEU A 298 7.92 -0.99 16.29
N ILE A 299 8.76 -2.02 16.17
CA ILE A 299 8.31 -3.37 15.80
C ILE A 299 7.34 -3.92 16.86
N PHE A 300 7.64 -3.74 18.15
CA PHE A 300 6.72 -4.12 19.23
C PHE A 300 5.36 -3.41 19.10
N PHE A 301 5.39 -2.10 18.83
CA PHE A 301 4.16 -1.33 18.61
C PHE A 301 3.36 -1.89 17.43
N LEU A 302 4.02 -2.19 16.31
CA LEU A 302 3.39 -2.72 15.10
C LEU A 302 2.77 -4.12 15.34
N ILE A 303 3.42 -4.96 16.14
CA ILE A 303 2.92 -6.32 16.42
C ILE A 303 1.74 -6.31 17.40
N PHE A 304 1.80 -5.50 18.48
CA PHE A 304 0.90 -5.65 19.64
C PHE A 304 -0.12 -4.53 19.79
N ILE A 305 0.11 -3.36 19.18
CA ILE A 305 -0.73 -2.16 19.38
C ILE A 305 -1.38 -1.71 18.06
N SER A 306 -0.66 -1.84 16.95
CA SER A 306 -1.18 -1.46 15.64
C SER A 306 -2.33 -2.37 15.20
N THR A 307 -3.26 -1.80 14.46
CA THR A 307 -4.39 -2.51 13.84
C THR A 307 -4.11 -2.92 12.39
N HIS A 308 -2.89 -2.69 11.91
CA HIS A 308 -2.47 -3.17 10.58
C HIS A 308 -2.34 -4.69 10.58
N ALA A 309 -3.24 -5.40 9.91
CA ALA A 309 -3.23 -6.86 9.84
C ALA A 309 -1.93 -7.42 9.25
N ALA A 310 -1.32 -6.69 8.33
CA ALA A 310 -0.09 -7.10 7.64
C ALA A 310 1.20 -7.03 8.49
N THR A 311 1.16 -6.47 9.71
CA THR A 311 2.37 -6.28 10.54
C THR A 311 2.60 -7.43 11.54
N SER A 312 1.66 -8.37 11.66
CA SER A 312 1.71 -9.48 12.63
C SER A 312 1.27 -10.81 11.98
N PRO A 313 1.88 -11.94 12.36
CA PRO A 313 3.06 -12.08 13.22
C PRO A 313 4.35 -11.61 12.54
N ASN A 314 5.28 -11.00 13.28
CA ASN A 314 6.53 -10.49 12.72
C ASN A 314 7.76 -11.05 13.46
N LEU A 315 8.48 -11.93 12.79
CA LEU A 315 9.66 -12.61 13.34
C LEU A 315 10.83 -11.65 13.59
N ASN A 316 10.84 -10.45 12.97
CA ASN A 316 11.85 -9.45 13.27
C ASN A 316 11.83 -9.01 14.75
N GLY A 317 10.67 -9.12 15.42
CA GLY A 317 10.56 -8.86 16.86
C GLY A 317 11.41 -9.79 17.75
N ILE A 318 11.92 -10.91 17.22
CA ILE A 318 12.78 -11.84 17.96
C ILE A 318 14.18 -11.25 18.18
N TRP A 319 14.74 -10.60 17.15
CA TRP A 319 16.08 -10.01 17.22
C TRP A 319 16.06 -8.49 17.39
N LEU A 320 15.02 -7.84 16.92
CA LEU A 320 14.81 -6.40 17.03
C LEU A 320 13.70 -6.13 18.06
N HIS A 321 14.07 -6.10 19.33
CA HIS A 321 13.12 -6.01 20.44
C HIS A 321 13.48 -4.87 21.43
N PRO A 322 12.52 -4.33 22.19
CA PRO A 322 12.73 -3.20 23.10
C PRO A 322 13.80 -3.46 24.19
N PHE A 323 14.00 -4.72 24.58
CA PHE A 323 14.99 -5.08 25.61
C PHE A 323 16.43 -4.76 25.20
N SER A 324 16.70 -4.48 23.92
CA SER A 324 17.99 -3.98 23.44
C SER A 324 18.37 -2.60 24.05
N LEU A 325 17.42 -1.86 24.61
CA LEU A 325 17.70 -0.65 25.40
C LEU A 325 18.41 -0.96 26.73
N LEU A 326 18.26 -2.17 27.28
CA LEU A 326 18.91 -2.54 28.53
C LEU A 326 20.43 -2.47 28.44
N PRO A 327 21.13 -3.15 27.50
CA PRO A 327 22.57 -3.03 27.35
C PRO A 327 23.01 -1.61 27.00
N ALA A 328 22.25 -0.85 26.22
CA ALA A 328 22.57 0.53 25.88
C ALA A 328 22.76 1.42 27.13
N ILE A 329 21.98 1.16 28.17
CA ILE A 329 22.00 1.92 29.42
C ILE A 329 22.92 1.25 30.44
N LEU A 330 22.77 -0.05 30.65
CA LEU A 330 23.45 -0.79 31.74
C LEU A 330 24.96 -0.93 31.53
N ILE A 331 25.48 -0.76 30.31
CA ILE A 331 26.93 -0.80 30.01
C ILE A 331 27.72 0.27 30.78
N TRP A 332 27.05 1.35 31.20
CA TRP A 332 27.63 2.43 31.99
C TRP A 332 27.66 2.12 33.48
N ILE A 333 26.95 1.09 33.93
CA ILE A 333 26.78 0.75 35.35
C ILE A 333 27.68 -0.44 35.71
N LYS A 334 28.74 -0.18 36.49
CA LYS A 334 29.74 -1.21 36.88
C LYS A 334 29.11 -2.45 37.55
N LYS A 335 28.06 -2.24 38.35
CA LYS A 335 27.36 -3.34 39.07
C LYS A 335 26.49 -4.21 38.16
N ALA A 336 26.15 -3.73 36.96
CA ALA A 336 25.28 -4.45 36.01
C ALA A 336 25.98 -5.50 35.14
N LYS A 337 27.29 -5.74 35.31
CA LYS A 337 28.07 -6.64 34.48
C LYS A 337 27.47 -8.05 34.36
N ARG A 338 26.93 -8.60 35.45
CA ARG A 338 26.33 -9.94 35.48
C ARG A 338 25.03 -9.97 34.64
N VAL A 339 24.21 -8.92 34.74
CA VAL A 339 22.97 -8.80 33.97
C VAL A 339 23.29 -8.69 32.47
N LEU A 340 24.28 -7.84 32.12
CA LEU A 340 24.74 -7.71 30.73
C LEU A 340 25.26 -9.03 30.17
N TYR A 341 26.05 -9.79 30.95
CA TYR A 341 26.53 -11.10 30.52
C TYR A 341 25.38 -12.05 30.17
N PHE A 342 24.39 -12.17 31.05
CA PHE A 342 23.23 -13.02 30.79
C PHE A 342 22.38 -12.51 29.63
N TYR A 343 22.20 -11.21 29.49
CA TYR A 343 21.50 -10.62 28.35
C TYR A 343 22.17 -10.99 27.04
N HIS A 344 23.48 -10.76 26.91
CA HIS A 344 24.21 -11.05 25.69
C HIS A 344 24.25 -12.56 25.38
N PHE A 345 24.41 -13.39 26.40
CA PHE A 345 24.37 -14.86 26.23
C PHE A 345 23.01 -15.31 25.70
N LEU A 346 21.91 -14.83 26.32
CA LEU A 346 20.56 -15.19 25.89
C LEU A 346 20.27 -14.66 24.47
N ASN A 347 20.61 -13.40 24.23
CA ASN A 347 20.38 -12.80 22.91
C ASN A 347 21.17 -13.50 21.80
N PHE A 348 22.41 -13.85 22.07
CA PHE A 348 23.24 -14.64 21.16
C PHE A 348 22.62 -16.01 20.88
N ALA A 349 22.18 -16.72 21.91
CA ALA A 349 21.52 -18.03 21.74
C ALA A 349 20.25 -17.92 20.89
N VAL A 350 19.42 -16.91 21.13
CA VAL A 350 18.19 -16.65 20.36
C VAL A 350 18.50 -16.36 18.90
N ILE A 351 19.50 -15.50 18.62
CA ILE A 351 19.91 -15.19 17.24
C ILE A 351 20.45 -16.42 16.52
N VAL A 352 21.26 -17.26 17.19
CA VAL A 352 21.76 -18.52 16.61
C VAL A 352 20.60 -19.46 16.28
N LEU A 353 19.64 -19.62 17.20
CA LEU A 353 18.45 -20.43 16.95
C LEU A 353 17.65 -19.89 15.76
N LEU A 354 17.44 -18.58 15.66
CA LEU A 354 16.76 -17.95 14.54
C LEU A 354 17.48 -18.24 13.22
N LEU A 355 18.81 -18.09 13.17
CA LEU A 355 19.60 -18.35 11.97
C LEU A 355 19.55 -19.83 11.54
N VAL A 356 19.56 -20.75 12.49
CA VAL A 356 19.48 -22.20 12.22
C VAL A 356 18.07 -22.58 11.75
N SER A 357 17.03 -21.96 12.30
CA SER A 357 15.64 -22.25 11.91
C SER A 357 15.19 -21.48 10.66
N TRP A 358 15.94 -20.48 10.22
CA TRP A 358 15.58 -19.64 9.08
C TRP A 358 15.17 -20.38 7.80
N PRO A 359 15.83 -21.47 7.39
CA PRO A 359 15.42 -22.24 6.20
C PRO A 359 14.07 -22.95 6.35
N PHE A 360 13.49 -22.98 7.55
CA PHE A 360 12.24 -23.68 7.87
C PHE A 360 11.10 -22.71 8.24
N LEU A 361 11.40 -21.43 8.32
CA LEU A 361 10.47 -20.34 8.62
C LEU A 361 9.99 -19.66 7.33
#